data_b005888204d1ae53954dd5a72a5447f1
#
_entry.id   b005888204d1ae53954dd5a72a5447f1
#
_cell.length_a   1.000
_cell.length_b   1.000
_cell.length_c   1.000
_cell.angle_alpha   90.00
_cell.angle_beta   90.00
_cell.angle_gamma   90.00
#
_symmetry.space_group_name_H-M   'P 1'
#
loop_
_entity.id
_entity.type
_entity.pdbx_description
1 polymer ?
#
loop_
_entity_poly.entity_id
_entity_poly.type
_entity_poly.pdbx_seq_one_letter_code
_entity_poly.pdbx_strand_id
1 'polypeptide(L)'
;MQNTIKDQENVNTEDSIKSNGAQQTEKVNTENTEKEDKEETNKEDLTEGFEDSKELLKKPAEVKAVKRADVKKITSSSKYETATNIRNEYFSKSNTVILTNSSTFVDSLSAVSLSRGNTPILFTNQSSLDSKTLANLKANKPKKVYILGGEKSVSNSVVEQLKSLGIFVERIAGHDRYEVNSKVAAKTHNPNTKQKTNILITSGENHSDAISSAILAQNKKAPILFVRKNEVPTSIKGYLLSLKRNNAIGSITIVGGNLSVSQQVESYLKTFSNNVSRIAGRDRYTTNVKVAKQVNPNAKRVIVTEGNGYNDALLMTPVATKLNASLILTKPNDVTRTKDYSSNDKNSTMEAFFKNNNSIDQVIVCEGNHSISDFVSSSISDLLAGKNLKTAPKADALYKKEKAELRKSTTEKSKKVEKPVDSLQAQLAKAKRVFTVRSTAYTSDPRENGGWNVTAIGTKIRRGVIAVDPRVIPLRTRVYVEGYGFATAEDTGGAIKGNKIDVVMDTRAQSRNWGVRNVKIYIL
;
A
#
# COMPACT_ATOMS: atom_id res chain seq x y z
N MET A 1 -44.76 48.88 4.07
CA MET A 1 -45.29 48.77 5.44
C MET A 1 -44.27 47.92 6.16
N GLN A 2 -43.20 48.44 6.72
CA GLN A 2 -43.03 49.13 8.02
C GLN A 2 -43.63 48.30 9.15
N ASN A 3 -42.81 47.72 10.00
CA ASN A 3 -42.29 48.17 11.29
C ASN A 3 -41.46 47.02 11.87
N THR A 4 -40.20 47.15 12.15
CA THR A 4 -39.40 47.92 13.13
C THR A 4 -39.50 47.39 14.58
N ILE A 5 -38.37 46.83 15.04
CA ILE A 5 -37.51 47.17 16.21
C ILE A 5 -38.04 46.83 17.62
N LYS A 6 -37.21 46.18 18.45
CA LYS A 6 -36.40 46.62 19.61
C LYS A 6 -35.85 45.43 20.39
N ASP A 7 -34.57 45.32 20.48
CA ASP A 7 -33.57 45.62 21.50
C ASP A 7 -34.00 45.63 22.96
N GLN A 8 -33.27 44.90 23.78
CA GLN A 8 -32.64 45.23 25.06
C GLN A 8 -32.00 43.96 25.62
N GLU A 9 -30.69 43.89 25.71
CA GLU A 9 -29.71 44.34 26.68
C GLU A 9 -29.78 43.69 28.06
N ASN A 10 -28.65 43.04 28.35
CA ASN A 10 -27.86 42.98 29.60
C ASN A 10 -28.54 42.79 30.95
N VAL A 11 -27.96 41.86 31.74
CA VAL A 11 -27.25 42.16 32.99
C VAL A 11 -26.43 40.96 33.49
N ASN A 12 -25.17 41.22 33.75
CA ASN A 12 -24.23 40.47 34.60
C ASN A 12 -24.74 40.33 36.04
N THR A 13 -24.42 39.23 36.69
CA THR A 13 -23.89 39.26 38.08
C THR A 13 -23.06 38.03 38.40
N GLU A 14 -21.80 38.25 38.70
CA GLU A 14 -20.94 37.43 39.54
C GLU A 14 -21.54 37.29 40.91
N ASP A 15 -21.45 36.12 41.52
CA ASP A 15 -21.07 36.04 42.95
C ASP A 15 -20.48 34.69 43.33
N SER A 16 -19.34 34.78 43.89
CA SER A 16 -18.52 33.80 44.59
C SER A 16 -19.15 33.42 45.94
N ILE A 17 -19.07 32.15 46.35
CA ILE A 17 -18.90 31.79 47.77
C ILE A 17 -18.10 30.49 47.92
N LYS A 18 -17.18 30.58 48.85
CA LYS A 18 -16.11 29.68 49.27
C LYS A 18 -16.58 28.46 50.10
N SER A 19 -15.77 27.42 50.01
CA SER A 19 -15.15 26.61 51.07
C SER A 19 -16.01 25.75 52.01
N ASN A 20 -15.60 24.50 52.10
CA ASN A 20 -15.14 23.69 53.27
C ASN A 20 -15.25 22.23 52.88
N GLY A 21 -14.28 21.37 52.87
CA GLY A 21 -13.27 21.08 53.90
C GLY A 21 -13.73 19.91 54.77
N ALA A 22 -13.37 18.68 54.43
CA ALA A 22 -13.18 17.65 55.46
C ALA A 22 -12.37 16.47 54.85
N GLN A 23 -11.15 16.37 55.32
CA GLN A 23 -10.29 15.18 55.25
C GLN A 23 -10.83 14.13 56.23
N GLN A 24 -10.85 12.88 55.83
CA GLN A 24 -10.73 11.75 56.74
C GLN A 24 -9.62 10.82 56.25
N THR A 25 -8.58 10.83 57.02
CA THR A 25 -7.47 9.89 57.02
C THR A 25 -7.84 8.70 57.91
N GLU A 26 -7.80 7.50 57.41
CA GLU A 26 -7.70 6.29 58.24
C GLU A 26 -6.32 5.67 58.10
N LYS A 27 -5.67 5.56 59.28
CA LYS A 27 -4.39 4.91 59.55
C LYS A 27 -4.59 3.40 59.55
N VAL A 28 -3.70 2.69 58.91
CA VAL A 28 -3.54 1.23 59.10
C VAL A 28 -2.37 1.02 60.07
N ASN A 29 -2.63 0.30 61.14
CA ASN A 29 -1.68 -0.15 62.14
C ASN A 29 -0.86 -1.32 61.56
N THR A 30 0.44 -1.20 61.78
CA THR A 30 1.41 -2.29 61.78
C THR A 30 1.51 -2.90 63.16
N GLU A 31 1.40 -4.21 63.28
CA GLU A 31 1.91 -4.94 64.43
C GLU A 31 2.86 -6.06 63.96
N ASN A 32 4.11 -5.87 64.39
CA ASN A 32 5.15 -6.87 64.44
C ASN A 32 4.89 -7.85 65.60
N THR A 33 5.15 -9.15 65.35
CA THR A 33 5.61 -10.02 66.43
C THR A 33 6.67 -10.97 65.89
N GLU A 34 7.90 -10.69 66.30
CA GLU A 34 9.02 -11.61 66.36
C GLU A 34 8.77 -12.68 67.44
N LYS A 35 9.13 -13.91 67.20
CA LYS A 35 9.55 -14.88 68.22
C LYS A 35 10.69 -15.72 67.66
N GLU A 36 11.86 -15.43 68.23
CA GLU A 36 12.97 -16.36 68.32
C GLU A 36 12.57 -17.53 69.22
N ASP A 37 13.03 -18.73 68.90
CA ASP A 37 13.45 -19.71 69.88
C ASP A 37 14.55 -20.62 69.32
N LYS A 38 15.46 -20.91 70.25
CA LYS A 38 16.82 -21.40 70.14
C LYS A 38 16.92 -22.90 69.89
N GLU A 39 18.06 -23.22 69.26
CA GLU A 39 18.98 -24.35 69.47
C GLU A 39 18.52 -25.59 70.25
N GLU A 40 18.74 -26.74 69.63
CA GLU A 40 19.44 -27.84 70.30
C GLU A 40 20.18 -28.73 69.28
N THR A 41 21.46 -28.84 69.54
CA THR A 41 22.43 -29.73 68.88
C THR A 41 22.26 -31.15 69.34
N ASN A 42 22.34 -32.10 68.39
CA ASN A 42 22.85 -33.45 68.69
C ASN A 42 23.71 -33.97 67.53
N LYS A 43 24.96 -34.21 67.89
CA LYS A 43 25.94 -34.99 67.15
C LYS A 43 25.72 -36.47 67.44
N GLU A 44 25.80 -37.28 66.41
CA GLU A 44 26.21 -38.68 66.34
C GLU A 44 25.76 -39.21 64.97
N ASP A 45 26.46 -39.95 64.24
CA ASP A 45 27.76 -40.57 64.12
C ASP A 45 27.89 -41.09 62.66
N LEU A 46 29.09 -41.35 62.31
CA LEU A 46 29.64 -41.68 61.01
C LEU A 46 29.17 -42.99 60.38
N THR A 47 29.33 -43.02 59.07
CA THR A 47 29.63 -44.15 58.16
C THR A 47 28.46 -44.96 57.61
N GLU A 48 28.41 -44.89 56.32
CA GLU A 48 28.22 -45.91 55.29
C GLU A 48 27.35 -45.44 54.14
N GLY A 49 27.86 -45.58 52.90
CA GLY A 49 27.01 -45.51 51.74
C GLY A 49 27.53 -44.62 50.58
N PHE A 50 28.79 -44.77 50.16
CA PHE A 50 29.21 -44.37 48.82
C PHE A 50 28.74 -45.45 47.81
N GLU A 51 27.48 -45.38 47.37
CA GLU A 51 27.02 -45.97 46.09
C GLU A 51 25.66 -45.36 45.77
N ASP A 52 25.56 -44.70 44.61
CA ASP A 52 24.40 -44.21 43.86
C ASP A 52 24.36 -42.73 43.61
N SER A 53 25.46 -42.17 43.10
CA SER A 53 25.45 -40.86 42.45
C SER A 53 25.58 -40.98 40.92
N LYS A 54 24.98 -42.03 40.31
CA LYS A 54 24.97 -42.20 38.84
C LYS A 54 23.60 -42.06 38.18
N GLU A 55 22.59 -41.53 38.86
CA GLU A 55 21.24 -41.47 38.27
C GLU A 55 20.57 -40.08 38.37
N LEU A 56 21.31 -39.00 38.07
CA LEU A 56 20.72 -37.68 37.85
C LEU A 56 21.42 -36.89 36.72
N LEU A 57 21.89 -37.62 35.69
CA LEU A 57 22.01 -37.05 34.36
C LEU A 57 20.62 -37.10 33.73
N LYS A 58 19.77 -36.10 34.07
CA LYS A 58 18.56 -35.83 33.30
C LYS A 58 18.96 -35.72 31.86
N LYS A 59 18.45 -36.68 31.03
CA LYS A 59 18.49 -36.58 29.55
C LYS A 59 18.21 -35.16 29.17
N PRO A 60 18.98 -34.50 28.26
CA PRO A 60 18.62 -33.22 27.71
C PRO A 60 17.18 -33.35 27.22
N ALA A 61 16.30 -32.48 27.69
CA ALA A 61 14.95 -32.41 27.17
C ALA A 61 15.07 -32.42 25.64
N GLU A 62 14.42 -33.36 24.98
CA GLU A 62 14.32 -33.38 23.52
C GLU A 62 13.92 -31.95 23.08
N VAL A 63 14.86 -31.22 22.52
CA VAL A 63 14.57 -29.97 21.84
C VAL A 63 13.67 -30.39 20.68
N LYS A 64 12.37 -30.29 20.86
CA LYS A 64 11.39 -30.50 19.80
C LYS A 64 11.90 -29.68 18.62
N ALA A 65 12.27 -30.37 17.55
CA ALA A 65 12.75 -29.74 16.33
C ALA A 65 11.74 -28.63 15.95
N VAL A 66 12.17 -27.38 16.02
CA VAL A 66 11.36 -26.23 15.65
C VAL A 66 10.99 -26.47 14.18
N LYS A 67 9.74 -26.78 13.92
CA LYS A 67 9.22 -27.00 12.57
C LYS A 67 9.50 -25.72 11.77
N ARG A 68 10.49 -25.74 10.88
CA ARG A 68 10.82 -24.59 10.06
C ARG A 68 9.64 -24.32 9.15
N ALA A 69 9.13 -23.09 9.18
CA ALA A 69 8.10 -22.67 8.24
C ALA A 69 8.65 -22.75 6.80
N ASP A 70 7.80 -23.23 5.88
CA ASP A 70 8.12 -23.22 4.45
C ASP A 70 8.10 -21.79 3.91
N VAL A 71 9.18 -21.36 3.25
CA VAL A 71 9.30 -20.02 2.65
C VAL A 71 9.28 -20.15 1.14
N LYS A 72 8.16 -19.81 0.53
CA LYS A 72 7.97 -19.78 -0.92
C LYS A 72 8.15 -18.37 -1.46
N LYS A 73 8.90 -18.21 -2.56
CA LYS A 73 9.04 -16.95 -3.29
C LYS A 73 8.22 -16.95 -4.57
N ILE A 74 7.56 -15.83 -4.87
CA ILE A 74 6.93 -15.55 -6.15
C ILE A 74 7.72 -14.42 -6.80
N THR A 75 8.49 -14.77 -7.82
CA THR A 75 9.35 -13.85 -8.57
C THR A 75 8.83 -13.68 -9.99
N SER A 76 9.10 -12.53 -10.59
CA SER A 76 8.73 -12.25 -11.98
C SER A 76 9.50 -11.06 -12.52
N SER A 77 9.56 -10.93 -13.85
CA SER A 77 10.21 -9.81 -14.53
C SER A 77 9.33 -8.58 -14.71
N SER A 78 8.03 -8.71 -14.48
CA SER A 78 7.07 -7.62 -14.64
C SER A 78 5.78 -7.83 -13.83
N LYS A 79 5.10 -6.74 -13.48
CA LYS A 79 3.79 -6.79 -12.82
C LYS A 79 2.72 -7.59 -13.56
N TYR A 80 2.79 -7.64 -14.88
CA TYR A 80 1.88 -8.44 -15.72
C TYR A 80 2.17 -9.93 -15.57
N GLU A 81 3.44 -10.30 -15.56
CA GLU A 81 3.88 -11.67 -15.30
C GLU A 81 3.55 -12.11 -13.87
N THR A 82 3.78 -11.24 -12.86
CA THR A 82 3.33 -11.50 -11.48
C THR A 82 1.84 -11.85 -11.45
N ALA A 83 1.01 -11.01 -12.07
CA ALA A 83 -0.44 -11.21 -12.09
C ALA A 83 -0.85 -12.54 -12.75
N THR A 84 -0.21 -12.89 -13.88
CA THR A 84 -0.51 -14.14 -14.58
C THR A 84 -0.02 -15.38 -13.85
N ASN A 85 1.16 -15.32 -13.20
CA ASN A 85 1.69 -16.40 -12.38
C ASN A 85 0.77 -16.66 -11.17
N ILE A 86 0.35 -15.61 -10.46
CA ILE A 86 -0.60 -15.71 -9.34
C ILE A 86 -1.93 -16.31 -9.81
N ARG A 87 -2.46 -15.86 -10.96
CA ARG A 87 -3.70 -16.43 -11.49
C ARG A 87 -3.55 -17.91 -11.79
N ASN A 88 -2.50 -18.31 -12.48
CA ASN A 88 -2.27 -19.71 -12.87
C ASN A 88 -2.10 -20.61 -11.66
N GLU A 89 -1.41 -20.15 -10.62
CA GLU A 89 -1.14 -20.94 -9.43
C GLU A 89 -2.34 -21.04 -8.49
N TYR A 90 -2.97 -19.89 -8.19
CA TYR A 90 -4.01 -19.85 -7.13
C TYR A 90 -5.43 -19.82 -7.70
N PHE A 91 -5.62 -19.46 -8.95
CA PHE A 91 -6.94 -19.23 -9.54
C PHE A 91 -7.12 -19.87 -10.93
N SER A 92 -6.42 -20.96 -11.23
CA SER A 92 -6.44 -21.63 -12.53
C SER A 92 -7.85 -22.01 -13.01
N LYS A 93 -8.75 -22.35 -12.08
CA LYS A 93 -10.15 -22.72 -12.37
C LYS A 93 -11.12 -21.52 -12.38
N SER A 94 -10.64 -20.29 -12.21
CA SER A 94 -11.54 -19.13 -12.17
C SER A 94 -12.06 -18.77 -13.57
N ASN A 95 -13.37 -18.81 -13.73
CA ASN A 95 -14.07 -18.37 -14.94
C ASN A 95 -14.28 -16.86 -15.02
N THR A 96 -13.90 -16.12 -13.98
CA THR A 96 -14.04 -14.68 -13.89
C THR A 96 -12.69 -14.05 -13.54
N VAL A 97 -12.39 -12.91 -14.15
CA VAL A 97 -11.16 -12.13 -13.92
C VAL A 97 -11.53 -10.68 -13.70
N ILE A 98 -10.81 -9.99 -12.84
CA ILE A 98 -10.86 -8.54 -12.71
C ILE A 98 -9.68 -7.97 -13.49
N LEU A 99 -9.95 -7.07 -14.42
CA LEU A 99 -8.95 -6.39 -15.23
C LEU A 99 -8.90 -4.90 -14.86
N THR A 100 -7.72 -4.39 -14.56
CA THR A 100 -7.52 -2.99 -14.20
C THR A 100 -6.24 -2.42 -14.78
N ASN A 101 -6.17 -1.11 -14.91
CA ASN A 101 -4.98 -0.44 -15.41
C ASN A 101 -3.86 -0.48 -14.35
N SER A 102 -2.68 -0.95 -14.76
CA SER A 102 -1.52 -1.07 -13.89
C SER A 102 -0.72 0.23 -13.68
N SER A 103 -1.05 1.28 -14.42
CA SER A 103 -0.31 2.55 -14.34
C SER A 103 -0.83 3.49 -13.25
N THR A 104 -2.06 3.27 -12.78
CA THR A 104 -2.70 4.06 -11.73
C THR A 104 -3.35 3.15 -10.70
N PHE A 105 -3.18 3.43 -9.42
CA PHE A 105 -3.85 2.68 -8.35
C PHE A 105 -5.33 3.06 -8.16
N VAL A 106 -5.76 4.14 -8.78
CA VAL A 106 -7.02 4.85 -8.51
C VAL A 106 -8.23 3.94 -8.55
N ASP A 107 -8.44 3.25 -9.68
CA ASP A 107 -9.55 2.32 -9.87
C ASP A 107 -9.19 0.92 -9.37
N SER A 108 -7.89 0.59 -9.42
CA SER A 108 -7.36 -0.73 -9.04
C SER A 108 -7.63 -1.11 -7.59
N LEU A 109 -7.66 -0.13 -6.67
CA LEU A 109 -7.95 -0.39 -5.26
C LEU A 109 -9.35 -1.01 -5.05
N SER A 110 -10.32 -0.68 -5.90
CA SER A 110 -11.65 -1.29 -5.81
C SER A 110 -11.67 -2.77 -6.19
N ALA A 111 -10.62 -3.26 -6.88
CA ALA A 111 -10.48 -4.68 -7.21
C ALA A 111 -10.39 -5.57 -5.97
N VAL A 112 -9.77 -5.10 -4.89
CA VAL A 112 -9.65 -5.89 -3.65
C VAL A 112 -11.02 -6.19 -3.04
N SER A 113 -11.95 -5.22 -3.09
CA SER A 113 -13.33 -5.41 -2.63
C SER A 113 -14.12 -6.33 -3.56
N LEU A 114 -13.91 -6.20 -4.89
CA LEU A 114 -14.63 -6.99 -5.87
C LEU A 114 -14.17 -8.46 -5.91
N SER A 115 -12.90 -8.70 -5.68
CA SER A 115 -12.28 -10.03 -5.74
C SER A 115 -12.84 -11.02 -4.71
N ARG A 116 -13.08 -10.59 -3.48
CA ARG A 116 -13.60 -11.41 -2.37
C ARG A 116 -12.87 -12.76 -2.20
N GLY A 117 -11.58 -12.82 -2.58
CA GLY A 117 -10.75 -14.02 -2.49
C GLY A 117 -11.01 -15.11 -3.53
N ASN A 118 -11.95 -14.90 -4.46
CA ASN A 118 -12.33 -15.91 -5.46
C ASN A 118 -11.99 -15.50 -6.90
N THR A 119 -11.74 -14.23 -7.13
CA THR A 119 -11.54 -13.69 -8.48
C THR A 119 -10.14 -13.09 -8.58
N PRO A 120 -9.28 -13.60 -9.49
CA PRO A 120 -7.95 -13.06 -9.72
C PRO A 120 -8.01 -11.66 -10.34
N ILE A 121 -6.97 -10.88 -10.05
CA ILE A 121 -6.76 -9.58 -10.64
C ILE A 121 -5.66 -9.68 -11.69
N LEU A 122 -5.92 -9.18 -12.88
CA LEU A 122 -4.94 -9.01 -13.95
C LEU A 122 -4.77 -7.54 -14.30
N PHE A 123 -3.62 -7.21 -14.83
CA PHE A 123 -3.32 -5.86 -15.29
C PHE A 123 -3.39 -5.72 -16.81
N THR A 124 -3.76 -4.53 -17.26
CA THR A 124 -3.73 -4.12 -18.67
C THR A 124 -3.08 -2.75 -18.82
N ASN A 125 -2.63 -2.44 -20.05
CA ASN A 125 -2.35 -1.07 -20.42
C ASN A 125 -3.67 -0.32 -20.67
N GLN A 126 -3.60 0.98 -20.84
CA GLN A 126 -4.79 1.80 -21.12
C GLN A 126 -5.47 1.41 -22.44
N SER A 127 -4.71 1.24 -23.51
CA SER A 127 -5.23 1.08 -24.89
C SER A 127 -5.10 -0.33 -25.47
N SER A 128 -4.40 -1.24 -24.80
CA SER A 128 -4.19 -2.61 -25.28
C SER A 128 -3.94 -3.58 -24.13
N LEU A 129 -4.32 -4.83 -24.30
CA LEU A 129 -3.90 -5.91 -23.43
C LEU A 129 -2.37 -6.07 -23.49
N ASP A 130 -1.72 -6.21 -22.33
CA ASP A 130 -0.33 -6.61 -22.28
C ASP A 130 -0.16 -8.03 -22.84
N SER A 131 0.97 -8.33 -23.45
CA SER A 131 1.24 -9.62 -24.08
C SER A 131 1.09 -10.82 -23.16
N LYS A 132 1.56 -10.71 -21.90
CA LYS A 132 1.44 -11.76 -20.88
C LYS A 132 -0.03 -11.95 -20.47
N THR A 133 -0.74 -10.84 -20.26
CA THR A 133 -2.19 -10.87 -19.95
C THR A 133 -2.99 -11.46 -21.10
N LEU A 134 -2.71 -11.07 -22.34
CA LEU A 134 -3.38 -11.62 -23.54
C LEU A 134 -3.13 -13.13 -23.66
N ALA A 135 -1.88 -13.58 -23.53
CA ALA A 135 -1.53 -14.99 -23.57
C ALA A 135 -2.25 -15.79 -22.46
N ASN A 136 -2.32 -15.23 -21.25
CA ASN A 136 -3.01 -15.85 -20.12
C ASN A 136 -4.52 -15.99 -20.38
N LEU A 137 -5.17 -14.95 -20.92
CA LEU A 137 -6.59 -14.97 -21.23
C LEU A 137 -6.91 -15.98 -22.37
N LYS A 138 -6.05 -16.08 -23.39
CA LYS A 138 -6.18 -17.08 -24.46
C LYS A 138 -6.05 -18.52 -23.94
N ALA A 139 -5.08 -18.77 -23.07
CA ALA A 139 -4.83 -20.09 -22.49
C ALA A 139 -5.95 -20.55 -21.53
N ASN A 140 -6.45 -19.65 -20.71
CA ASN A 140 -7.38 -19.98 -19.63
C ASN A 140 -8.86 -19.70 -19.96
N LYS A 141 -9.15 -18.99 -21.04
CA LYS A 141 -10.51 -18.72 -21.59
C LYS A 141 -11.56 -18.40 -20.50
N PRO A 142 -11.38 -17.35 -19.66
CA PRO A 142 -12.39 -16.99 -18.66
C PRO A 142 -13.69 -16.61 -19.38
N LYS A 143 -14.83 -16.94 -18.77
CA LYS A 143 -16.14 -16.59 -19.33
C LYS A 143 -16.45 -15.11 -19.18
N LYS A 144 -15.89 -14.46 -18.15
CA LYS A 144 -16.22 -13.08 -17.78
C LYS A 144 -14.99 -12.30 -17.32
N VAL A 145 -14.94 -11.04 -17.75
CA VAL A 145 -13.98 -10.04 -17.25
C VAL A 145 -14.73 -8.83 -16.70
N TYR A 146 -14.44 -8.47 -15.45
CA TYR A 146 -14.79 -7.17 -14.91
C TYR A 146 -13.69 -6.16 -15.25
N ILE A 147 -14.03 -5.06 -15.90
CA ILE A 147 -13.12 -3.93 -16.11
C ILE A 147 -13.44 -2.86 -15.06
N LEU A 148 -12.44 -2.47 -14.27
CA LEU A 148 -12.58 -1.37 -13.32
C LEU A 148 -12.03 -0.07 -13.93
N GLY A 149 -12.86 0.96 -13.87
CA GLY A 149 -12.56 2.28 -14.40
C GLY A 149 -13.19 2.59 -15.75
N GLY A 150 -13.26 3.89 -16.05
CA GLY A 150 -13.78 4.43 -17.30
C GLY A 150 -12.82 4.25 -18.49
N GLU A 151 -13.20 4.77 -19.64
CA GLU A 151 -12.43 4.67 -20.90
C GLU A 151 -11.05 5.33 -20.81
N LYS A 152 -10.90 6.36 -19.96
CA LYS A 152 -9.60 6.99 -19.69
C LYS A 152 -8.65 6.08 -18.92
N SER A 153 -9.17 5.12 -18.15
CA SER A 153 -8.39 4.12 -17.43
C SER A 153 -8.12 2.88 -18.29
N VAL A 154 -9.16 2.33 -18.89
CA VAL A 154 -9.09 1.18 -19.81
C VAL A 154 -9.99 1.48 -21.01
N SER A 155 -9.42 1.68 -22.18
CA SER A 155 -10.14 2.10 -23.38
C SER A 155 -11.10 1.03 -23.93
N ASN A 156 -11.98 1.45 -24.84
CA ASN A 156 -12.87 0.52 -25.53
C ASN A 156 -12.12 -0.43 -26.46
N SER A 157 -10.92 -0.10 -26.94
CA SER A 157 -10.11 -1.04 -27.71
C SER A 157 -9.74 -2.31 -26.92
N VAL A 158 -9.52 -2.19 -25.59
CA VAL A 158 -9.31 -3.36 -24.72
C VAL A 158 -10.61 -4.18 -24.60
N VAL A 159 -11.76 -3.52 -24.51
CA VAL A 159 -13.07 -4.21 -24.49
C VAL A 159 -13.27 -5.03 -25.75
N GLU A 160 -12.98 -4.45 -26.91
CA GLU A 160 -13.12 -5.16 -28.22
C GLU A 160 -12.12 -6.32 -28.34
N GLN A 161 -10.88 -6.17 -27.85
CA GLN A 161 -9.92 -7.28 -27.76
C GLN A 161 -10.44 -8.43 -26.87
N LEU A 162 -11.10 -8.13 -25.76
CA LEU A 162 -11.70 -9.16 -24.89
C LEU A 162 -12.90 -9.84 -25.55
N LYS A 163 -13.78 -9.07 -26.20
CA LYS A 163 -14.94 -9.60 -26.95
C LYS A 163 -14.51 -10.50 -28.08
N SER A 164 -13.44 -10.15 -28.83
CA SER A 164 -12.89 -10.99 -29.90
C SER A 164 -12.35 -12.34 -29.43
N LEU A 165 -12.04 -12.45 -28.12
CA LEU A 165 -11.69 -13.72 -27.46
C LEU A 165 -12.93 -14.51 -26.97
N GLY A 166 -14.15 -14.04 -27.26
CA GLY A 166 -15.40 -14.65 -26.79
C GLY A 166 -15.68 -14.39 -25.28
N ILE A 167 -15.07 -13.38 -24.69
CA ILE A 167 -15.19 -13.10 -23.26
C ILE A 167 -16.29 -12.07 -23.02
N PHE A 168 -17.23 -12.38 -22.13
CA PHE A 168 -18.22 -11.39 -21.67
C PHE A 168 -17.54 -10.32 -20.80
N VAL A 169 -17.77 -9.06 -21.14
CA VAL A 169 -17.15 -7.92 -20.44
C VAL A 169 -18.20 -7.11 -19.70
N GLU A 170 -17.99 -6.92 -18.41
CA GLU A 170 -18.76 -5.99 -17.58
C GLU A 170 -17.85 -4.89 -17.06
N ARG A 171 -18.12 -3.63 -17.47
CA ARG A 171 -17.37 -2.46 -17.02
C ARG A 171 -18.05 -1.84 -15.79
N ILE A 172 -17.27 -1.60 -14.72
CA ILE A 172 -17.68 -0.83 -13.56
C ILE A 172 -16.91 0.49 -13.61
N ALA A 173 -17.60 1.55 -14.01
CA ALA A 173 -17.03 2.89 -14.19
C ALA A 173 -17.81 3.94 -13.40
N GLY A 174 -17.16 5.07 -13.12
CA GLY A 174 -17.72 6.25 -12.47
C GLY A 174 -16.99 7.50 -12.89
N HIS A 175 -17.48 8.66 -12.48
CA HIS A 175 -16.82 9.94 -12.73
C HIS A 175 -15.47 10.04 -11.99
N ASP A 176 -15.40 9.39 -10.82
CA ASP A 176 -14.17 9.30 -10.04
C ASP A 176 -14.04 7.93 -9.34
N ARG A 177 -12.91 7.73 -8.65
CA ARG A 177 -12.60 6.49 -7.90
C ARG A 177 -13.63 6.17 -6.81
N TYR A 178 -14.25 7.17 -6.25
CA TYR A 178 -15.22 7.01 -5.16
C TYR A 178 -16.55 6.50 -5.68
N GLU A 179 -16.97 6.95 -6.86
CA GLU A 179 -18.15 6.39 -7.52
C GLU A 179 -17.91 4.96 -8.01
N VAL A 180 -16.73 4.66 -8.59
CA VAL A 180 -16.34 3.28 -8.93
C VAL A 180 -16.39 2.40 -7.67
N ASN A 181 -15.82 2.88 -6.57
CA ASN A 181 -15.81 2.16 -5.30
C ASN A 181 -17.21 1.95 -4.73
N SER A 182 -18.07 2.96 -4.76
CA SER A 182 -19.48 2.86 -4.32
C SER A 182 -20.25 1.81 -5.14
N LYS A 183 -20.06 1.79 -6.47
CA LYS A 183 -20.66 0.78 -7.35
C LYS A 183 -20.15 -0.63 -7.05
N VAL A 184 -18.84 -0.79 -6.80
CA VAL A 184 -18.27 -2.06 -6.37
C VAL A 184 -18.82 -2.49 -5.02
N ALA A 185 -18.92 -1.57 -4.06
CA ALA A 185 -19.50 -1.84 -2.75
C ALA A 185 -20.98 -2.29 -2.88
N ALA A 186 -21.78 -1.62 -3.70
CA ALA A 186 -23.17 -1.99 -3.95
C ALA A 186 -23.31 -3.36 -4.64
N LYS A 187 -22.36 -3.70 -5.53
CA LYS A 187 -22.34 -5.01 -6.21
C LYS A 187 -21.98 -6.15 -5.27
N THR A 188 -21.12 -5.90 -4.29
CA THR A 188 -20.67 -6.91 -3.32
C THR A 188 -21.52 -6.98 -2.07
N HIS A 189 -22.11 -5.85 -1.65
CA HIS A 189 -22.91 -5.71 -0.44
C HIS A 189 -24.09 -4.78 -0.75
N ASN A 190 -25.28 -5.36 -0.80
CA ASN A 190 -26.50 -4.61 -1.14
C ASN A 190 -26.73 -3.46 -0.14
N PRO A 191 -26.73 -2.18 -0.56
CA PRO A 191 -26.98 -1.04 0.34
C PRO A 191 -28.43 -0.95 0.84
N ASN A 192 -29.36 -1.69 0.22
CA ASN A 192 -30.77 -1.74 0.61
C ASN A 192 -31.09 -2.91 1.55
N THR A 193 -30.07 -3.59 2.07
CA THR A 193 -30.24 -4.68 3.04
C THR A 193 -30.84 -4.16 4.36
N LYS A 194 -31.59 -5.02 5.04
CA LYS A 194 -32.02 -4.80 6.44
C LYS A 194 -31.08 -5.46 7.45
N GLN A 195 -30.10 -6.28 6.99
CA GLN A 195 -29.10 -6.89 7.86
C GLN A 195 -28.07 -5.87 8.33
N LYS A 196 -27.69 -5.95 9.61
CA LYS A 196 -26.60 -5.13 10.14
C LYS A 196 -25.30 -5.42 9.38
N THR A 197 -24.73 -4.38 8.82
CA THR A 197 -23.53 -4.42 7.98
C THR A 197 -22.41 -3.69 8.71
N ASN A 198 -21.28 -4.36 8.88
CA ASN A 198 -20.05 -3.71 9.27
C ASN A 198 -19.47 -2.99 8.05
N ILE A 199 -18.90 -1.81 8.24
CA ILE A 199 -18.37 -0.98 7.17
C ILE A 199 -16.92 -0.66 7.46
N LEU A 200 -16.06 -0.80 6.46
CA LEU A 200 -14.69 -0.31 6.52
C LEU A 200 -14.56 0.99 5.75
N ILE A 201 -13.93 1.97 6.38
CA ILE A 201 -13.61 3.27 5.78
C ILE A 201 -12.09 3.39 5.68
N THR A 202 -11.61 3.79 4.52
CA THR A 202 -10.18 4.04 4.31
C THR A 202 -9.98 5.14 3.27
N SER A 203 -8.74 5.66 3.17
CA SER A 203 -8.42 6.68 2.18
C SER A 203 -8.45 6.10 0.76
N GLY A 204 -9.13 6.79 -0.17
CA GLY A 204 -9.01 6.55 -1.61
C GLY A 204 -7.76 7.21 -2.24
N GLU A 205 -6.93 7.88 -1.44
CA GLU A 205 -5.74 8.61 -1.86
C GLU A 205 -4.44 7.88 -1.45
N ASN A 206 -4.56 6.84 -0.60
CA ASN A 206 -3.46 6.03 -0.11
C ASN A 206 -3.76 4.53 -0.32
N HIS A 207 -2.91 3.84 -1.09
CA HIS A 207 -3.11 2.43 -1.42
C HIS A 207 -2.89 1.47 -0.24
N SER A 208 -1.97 1.79 0.68
CA SER A 208 -1.54 0.87 1.73
C SER A 208 -2.64 0.60 2.77
N ASP A 209 -3.40 1.64 3.14
CA ASP A 209 -4.51 1.50 4.07
C ASP A 209 -5.67 0.71 3.43
N ALA A 210 -5.92 0.93 2.12
CA ALA A 210 -6.93 0.19 1.37
C ALA A 210 -6.60 -1.31 1.25
N ILE A 211 -5.34 -1.65 0.97
CA ILE A 211 -4.86 -3.03 0.92
C ILE A 211 -5.00 -3.70 2.30
N SER A 212 -4.57 -3.02 3.36
CA SER A 212 -4.71 -3.53 4.73
C SER A 212 -6.19 -3.75 5.09
N SER A 213 -7.08 -2.85 4.65
CA SER A 213 -8.53 -2.98 4.86
C SER A 213 -9.12 -4.22 4.20
N ALA A 214 -8.55 -4.69 3.08
CA ALA A 214 -9.14 -5.78 2.31
C ALA A 214 -9.20 -7.10 3.08
N ILE A 215 -8.16 -7.43 3.84
CA ILE A 215 -8.14 -8.64 4.67
C ILE A 215 -9.16 -8.53 5.81
N LEU A 216 -9.23 -7.36 6.44
CA LEU A 216 -10.22 -7.11 7.50
C LEU A 216 -11.65 -7.14 6.95
N ALA A 217 -11.86 -6.64 5.71
CA ALA A 217 -13.15 -6.65 5.05
C ALA A 217 -13.69 -8.06 4.84
N GLN A 218 -12.84 -8.99 4.43
CA GLN A 218 -13.22 -10.39 4.25
C GLN A 218 -13.59 -11.04 5.59
N ASN A 219 -12.79 -10.85 6.61
CA ASN A 219 -13.06 -11.35 7.95
C ASN A 219 -14.39 -10.84 8.50
N LYS A 220 -14.66 -9.53 8.35
CA LYS A 220 -15.90 -8.89 8.83
C LYS A 220 -17.07 -8.99 7.85
N LYS A 221 -16.90 -9.58 6.66
CA LYS A 221 -17.88 -9.59 5.56
C LYS A 221 -18.40 -8.17 5.28
N ALA A 222 -17.50 -7.21 5.20
CA ALA A 222 -17.80 -5.77 5.17
C ALA A 222 -17.45 -5.16 3.80
N PRO A 223 -18.23 -4.17 3.30
CA PRO A 223 -17.79 -3.33 2.20
C PRO A 223 -16.66 -2.41 2.64
N ILE A 224 -15.74 -2.11 1.71
CA ILE A 224 -14.72 -1.08 1.88
C ILE A 224 -15.20 0.17 1.15
N LEU A 225 -15.31 1.29 1.86
CA LEU A 225 -15.70 2.57 1.30
C LEU A 225 -14.53 3.55 1.36
N PHE A 226 -14.22 4.16 0.22
CA PHE A 226 -13.12 5.10 0.10
C PHE A 226 -13.59 6.53 0.40
N VAL A 227 -12.79 7.25 1.16
CA VAL A 227 -13.02 8.67 1.48
C VAL A 227 -11.82 9.52 1.10
N ARG A 228 -12.04 10.83 0.93
CA ARG A 228 -10.97 11.81 0.90
C ARG A 228 -10.47 12.07 2.33
N LYS A 229 -9.31 12.66 2.46
CA LYS A 229 -8.76 12.99 3.79
C LYS A 229 -9.77 13.73 4.67
N ASN A 230 -10.40 14.78 4.14
CA ASN A 230 -11.26 15.69 4.90
C ASN A 230 -12.74 15.63 4.51
N GLU A 231 -13.14 14.68 3.65
CA GLU A 231 -14.50 14.63 3.11
C GLU A 231 -14.94 13.20 2.82
N VAL A 232 -16.21 12.90 3.08
CA VAL A 232 -16.89 11.72 2.56
C VAL A 232 -17.53 12.11 1.22
N PRO A 233 -17.10 11.52 0.08
CA PRO A 233 -17.64 11.86 -1.25
C PRO A 233 -19.12 11.57 -1.39
N THR A 234 -19.80 12.30 -2.28
CA THR A 234 -21.28 12.21 -2.45
C THR A 234 -21.76 10.79 -2.76
N SER A 235 -21.05 10.05 -3.62
CA SER A 235 -21.38 8.66 -3.93
C SER A 235 -21.31 7.74 -2.70
N ILE A 236 -20.35 7.98 -1.82
CA ILE A 236 -20.19 7.23 -0.56
C ILE A 236 -21.23 7.65 0.47
N LYS A 237 -21.54 8.96 0.56
CA LYS A 237 -22.66 9.46 1.39
C LYS A 237 -23.97 8.79 1.00
N GLY A 238 -24.26 8.70 -0.31
CA GLY A 238 -25.47 8.03 -0.83
C GLY A 238 -25.55 6.56 -0.40
N TYR A 239 -24.44 5.82 -0.48
CA TYR A 239 -24.37 4.43 -0.02
C TYR A 239 -24.65 4.30 1.49
N LEU A 240 -23.99 5.14 2.31
CA LEU A 240 -24.19 5.16 3.77
C LEU A 240 -25.62 5.55 4.16
N LEU A 241 -26.22 6.53 3.46
CA LEU A 241 -27.61 6.95 3.70
C LEU A 241 -28.60 5.83 3.36
N SER A 242 -28.35 5.03 2.33
CA SER A 242 -29.20 3.87 2.02
C SER A 242 -29.17 2.84 3.14
N LEU A 243 -28.00 2.52 3.67
CA LEU A 243 -27.88 1.64 4.85
C LEU A 243 -28.53 2.25 6.10
N LYS A 244 -28.36 3.56 6.34
CA LYS A 244 -28.94 4.25 7.50
C LYS A 244 -30.49 4.21 7.48
N ARG A 245 -31.06 4.49 6.30
CA ARG A 245 -32.55 4.43 6.13
C ARG A 245 -33.12 3.06 6.45
N ASN A 246 -32.38 2.00 6.18
CA ASN A 246 -32.77 0.62 6.48
C ASN A 246 -32.35 0.15 7.89
N ASN A 247 -31.84 1.05 8.73
CA ASN A 247 -31.23 0.71 10.03
C ASN A 247 -30.21 -0.43 9.94
N ALA A 248 -29.45 -0.49 8.84
CA ALA A 248 -28.56 -1.60 8.49
C ALA A 248 -27.08 -1.35 8.83
N ILE A 249 -26.72 -0.22 9.44
CA ILE A 249 -25.36 0.02 9.88
C ILE A 249 -25.12 -0.65 11.23
N GLY A 250 -24.16 -1.58 11.28
CA GLY A 250 -23.69 -2.26 12.49
C GLY A 250 -22.54 -1.47 13.14
N SER A 251 -21.36 -1.54 12.54
CA SER A 251 -20.18 -0.81 12.99
C SER A 251 -19.46 -0.15 11.82
N ILE A 252 -18.69 0.89 12.12
CA ILE A 252 -17.81 1.55 11.15
C ILE A 252 -16.38 1.45 11.70
N THR A 253 -15.49 0.84 10.94
CA THR A 253 -14.07 0.78 11.29
C THR A 253 -13.24 1.59 10.28
N ILE A 254 -12.55 2.61 10.75
CA ILE A 254 -11.63 3.41 9.96
C ILE A 254 -10.26 2.73 9.99
N VAL A 255 -9.68 2.46 8.82
CA VAL A 255 -8.30 1.97 8.68
C VAL A 255 -7.44 3.09 8.12
N GLY A 256 -6.46 3.51 8.91
CA GLY A 256 -5.56 4.63 8.61
C GLY A 256 -5.60 5.74 9.65
N GLY A 257 -4.49 6.46 9.76
CA GLY A 257 -4.33 7.57 10.71
C GLY A 257 -5.03 8.86 10.28
N ASN A 258 -4.99 9.90 11.14
CA ASN A 258 -5.62 11.19 10.87
C ASN A 258 -5.04 11.92 9.63
N LEU A 259 -3.84 11.55 9.19
CA LEU A 259 -3.26 12.06 7.94
C LEU A 259 -3.91 11.48 6.69
N SER A 260 -4.50 10.27 6.79
CA SER A 260 -5.21 9.57 5.71
C SER A 260 -6.72 9.84 5.74
N VAL A 261 -7.33 9.76 6.93
CA VAL A 261 -8.76 10.02 7.19
C VAL A 261 -8.86 10.89 8.44
N SER A 262 -9.21 12.15 8.26
CA SER A 262 -9.18 13.15 9.35
C SER A 262 -10.23 12.90 10.43
N GLN A 263 -10.04 13.60 11.55
CA GLN A 263 -11.02 13.62 12.65
C GLN A 263 -12.37 14.20 12.20
N GLN A 264 -12.39 15.13 11.24
CA GLN A 264 -13.62 15.68 10.67
C GLN A 264 -14.46 14.58 10.00
N VAL A 265 -13.82 13.72 9.20
CA VAL A 265 -14.48 12.58 8.56
C VAL A 265 -14.97 11.59 9.62
N GLU A 266 -14.15 11.28 10.63
CA GLU A 266 -14.58 10.40 11.73
C GLU A 266 -15.79 10.95 12.47
N SER A 267 -15.81 12.25 12.81
CA SER A 267 -16.95 12.91 13.45
C SER A 267 -18.21 12.84 12.58
N TYR A 268 -18.06 13.03 11.26
CA TYR A 268 -19.17 12.86 10.32
C TYR A 268 -19.68 11.41 10.30
N LEU A 269 -18.79 10.41 10.32
CA LEU A 269 -19.18 9.00 10.35
C LEU A 269 -19.92 8.61 11.65
N LYS A 270 -19.62 9.27 12.77
CA LYS A 270 -20.34 9.11 14.05
C LYS A 270 -21.83 9.52 13.95
N THR A 271 -22.21 10.33 12.97
CA THR A 271 -23.63 10.62 12.70
C THR A 271 -24.40 9.45 12.09
N PHE A 272 -23.70 8.43 11.60
CA PHE A 272 -24.28 7.21 11.02
C PHE A 272 -24.32 6.03 12.00
N SER A 273 -23.38 5.96 12.94
CA SER A 273 -23.30 4.89 13.94
C SER A 273 -22.56 5.36 15.19
N ASN A 274 -23.05 4.96 16.35
CA ASN A 274 -22.35 5.18 17.63
C ASN A 274 -21.13 4.24 17.78
N ASN A 275 -21.06 3.17 16.96
CA ASN A 275 -19.97 2.21 16.97
C ASN A 275 -18.97 2.53 15.83
N VAL A 276 -18.16 3.57 16.04
CA VAL A 276 -17.09 3.97 15.14
C VAL A 276 -15.74 3.74 15.83
N SER A 277 -14.88 2.95 15.21
CA SER A 277 -13.52 2.64 15.71
C SER A 277 -12.47 2.95 14.66
N ARG A 278 -11.20 3.08 15.09
CA ARG A 278 -10.07 3.32 14.20
C ARG A 278 -8.94 2.33 14.47
N ILE A 279 -8.35 1.83 13.39
CA ILE A 279 -7.09 1.06 13.42
C ILE A 279 -6.05 1.88 12.69
N ALA A 280 -5.04 2.33 13.44
CA ALA A 280 -3.93 3.13 12.91
C ALA A 280 -2.65 2.84 13.66
N GLY A 281 -1.54 2.82 12.95
CA GLY A 281 -0.19 2.84 13.47
C GLY A 281 0.51 4.15 13.10
N ARG A 282 1.78 4.28 13.49
CA ARG A 282 2.64 5.42 13.13
C ARG A 282 2.80 5.55 11.61
N ASP A 283 2.84 4.42 10.90
CA ASP A 283 3.01 4.33 9.46
C ASP A 283 2.18 3.19 8.87
N ARG A 284 2.30 3.00 7.53
CA ARG A 284 1.59 1.95 6.79
C ARG A 284 1.91 0.55 7.25
N TYR A 285 3.14 0.32 7.69
CA TYR A 285 3.61 -1.01 8.13
C TYR A 285 3.01 -1.37 9.48
N THR A 286 3.07 -0.47 10.44
CA THR A 286 2.47 -0.68 11.76
C THR A 286 0.94 -0.70 11.72
N THR A 287 0.31 0.09 10.85
CA THR A 287 -1.14 -0.01 10.60
C THR A 287 -1.50 -1.38 10.04
N ASN A 288 -0.75 -1.87 9.05
CA ASN A 288 -0.98 -3.17 8.45
C ASN A 288 -0.84 -4.32 9.44
N VAL A 289 0.21 -4.32 10.26
CA VAL A 289 0.41 -5.36 11.30
C VAL A 289 -0.70 -5.31 12.36
N LYS A 290 -1.19 -4.12 12.76
CA LYS A 290 -2.35 -4.00 13.66
C LYS A 290 -3.59 -4.66 13.07
N VAL A 291 -3.85 -4.43 11.78
CA VAL A 291 -4.94 -5.10 11.06
C VAL A 291 -4.73 -6.60 11.01
N ALA A 292 -3.55 -7.07 10.64
CA ALA A 292 -3.23 -8.49 10.56
C ALA A 292 -3.44 -9.21 11.90
N LYS A 293 -3.00 -8.62 13.00
CA LYS A 293 -3.20 -9.14 14.36
C LYS A 293 -4.68 -9.17 14.77
N GLN A 294 -5.47 -8.20 14.35
CA GLN A 294 -6.90 -8.18 14.65
C GLN A 294 -7.67 -9.25 13.87
N VAL A 295 -7.23 -9.56 12.64
CA VAL A 295 -7.87 -10.57 11.80
C VAL A 295 -7.46 -11.98 12.19
N ASN A 296 -6.16 -12.22 12.35
CA ASN A 296 -5.62 -13.53 12.62
C ASN A 296 -4.28 -13.44 13.38
N PRO A 297 -4.31 -13.28 14.71
CA PRO A 297 -3.09 -13.14 15.51
C PRO A 297 -2.18 -14.39 15.43
N ASN A 298 -2.76 -15.57 15.20
CA ASN A 298 -2.07 -16.86 15.13
C ASN A 298 -2.10 -17.41 13.69
N ALA A 299 -1.83 -16.56 12.70
CA ALA A 299 -1.86 -16.95 11.30
C ALA A 299 -0.86 -18.08 11.02
N LYS A 300 -1.35 -19.19 10.45
CA LYS A 300 -0.50 -20.29 9.97
C LYS A 300 0.22 -19.94 8.68
N ARG A 301 -0.41 -19.12 7.85
CA ARG A 301 0.15 -18.65 6.58
C ARG A 301 0.31 -17.13 6.59
N VAL A 302 1.44 -16.69 6.10
CA VAL A 302 1.76 -15.26 5.99
C VAL A 302 2.20 -14.95 4.58
N ILE A 303 1.65 -13.91 4.00
CA ILE A 303 2.08 -13.36 2.72
C ILE A 303 2.82 -12.07 3.01
N VAL A 304 4.03 -11.92 2.46
CA VAL A 304 4.82 -10.70 2.58
C VAL A 304 4.93 -10.04 1.22
N THR A 305 4.60 -8.75 1.16
CA THR A 305 4.70 -7.93 -0.05
C THR A 305 5.33 -6.58 0.26
N GLU A 306 5.87 -5.94 -0.76
CA GLU A 306 6.41 -4.58 -0.66
C GLU A 306 5.28 -3.57 -0.38
N GLY A 307 5.53 -2.61 0.51
CA GLY A 307 4.52 -1.64 0.96
C GLY A 307 4.65 -0.23 0.38
N ASN A 308 5.71 0.09 -0.39
CA ASN A 308 5.84 1.38 -1.08
C ASN A 308 5.10 1.38 -2.42
N GLY A 309 5.13 0.24 -3.13
CA GLY A 309 4.32 -0.05 -4.28
C GLY A 309 2.95 -0.62 -3.91
N TYR A 310 2.10 -0.85 -4.89
CA TYR A 310 0.76 -1.42 -4.65
C TYR A 310 0.49 -2.70 -5.45
N ASN A 311 1.28 -2.96 -6.50
CA ASN A 311 0.97 -4.03 -7.45
C ASN A 311 0.95 -5.42 -6.81
N ASP A 312 2.05 -5.79 -6.15
CA ASP A 312 2.18 -7.13 -5.55
C ASP A 312 1.17 -7.32 -4.43
N ALA A 313 1.02 -6.33 -3.56
CA ALA A 313 0.06 -6.37 -2.47
C ALA A 313 -1.40 -6.45 -2.97
N LEU A 314 -1.73 -5.70 -4.03
CA LEU A 314 -3.03 -5.77 -4.69
C LEU A 314 -3.32 -7.18 -5.22
N LEU A 315 -2.35 -7.77 -5.94
CA LEU A 315 -2.47 -9.09 -6.55
C LEU A 315 -2.53 -10.21 -5.50
N MET A 316 -1.81 -10.06 -4.39
CA MET A 316 -1.76 -11.06 -3.31
C MET A 316 -2.92 -10.97 -2.32
N THR A 317 -3.69 -9.87 -2.31
CA THR A 317 -4.86 -9.74 -1.43
C THR A 317 -5.92 -10.85 -1.66
N PRO A 318 -6.33 -11.17 -2.91
CA PRO A 318 -7.22 -12.32 -3.15
C PRO A 318 -6.63 -13.65 -2.69
N VAL A 319 -5.31 -13.84 -2.85
CA VAL A 319 -4.60 -15.05 -2.40
C VAL A 319 -4.63 -15.15 -0.89
N ALA A 320 -4.33 -14.05 -0.18
CA ALA A 320 -4.37 -14.00 1.28
C ALA A 320 -5.76 -14.39 1.81
N THR A 321 -6.81 -13.85 1.19
CA THR A 321 -8.19 -14.22 1.53
C THR A 321 -8.46 -15.70 1.28
N LYS A 322 -8.09 -16.21 0.12
CA LYS A 322 -8.31 -17.62 -0.28
C LYS A 322 -7.60 -18.61 0.64
N LEU A 323 -6.36 -18.27 1.05
CA LEU A 323 -5.53 -19.12 1.90
C LEU A 323 -5.77 -18.92 3.41
N ASN A 324 -6.66 -18.00 3.80
CA ASN A 324 -6.81 -17.51 5.17
C ASN A 324 -5.46 -17.09 5.77
N ALA A 325 -4.67 -16.34 4.98
CA ALA A 325 -3.34 -15.89 5.33
C ALA A 325 -3.36 -14.44 5.81
N SER A 326 -2.47 -14.08 6.73
CA SER A 326 -2.16 -12.69 7.01
C SER A 326 -1.30 -12.09 5.90
N LEU A 327 -1.60 -10.86 5.47
CA LEU A 327 -0.78 -10.12 4.52
C LEU A 327 -0.01 -9.03 5.26
N ILE A 328 1.31 -9.11 5.21
CA ILE A 328 2.25 -8.21 5.88
C ILE A 328 2.99 -7.36 4.84
N LEU A 329 2.92 -6.05 5.01
CA LEU A 329 3.67 -5.10 4.21
C LEU A 329 5.09 -4.93 4.77
N THR A 330 6.09 -4.97 3.91
CA THR A 330 7.49 -4.72 4.27
C THR A 330 8.08 -3.53 3.52
N LYS A 331 9.16 -2.98 4.04
CA LYS A 331 10.01 -2.06 3.27
C LYS A 331 10.73 -2.85 2.16
N PRO A 332 11.12 -2.22 1.05
CA PRO A 332 11.83 -2.92 -0.03
C PRO A 332 13.13 -3.59 0.42
N ASN A 333 13.91 -2.89 1.27
CA ASN A 333 15.27 -3.28 1.63
C ASN A 333 15.49 -3.49 3.13
N ASP A 334 14.44 -3.49 3.93
CA ASP A 334 14.52 -3.72 5.39
C ASP A 334 13.18 -4.17 5.95
N VAL A 335 13.21 -4.69 7.16
CA VAL A 335 12.02 -5.04 7.95
C VAL A 335 11.78 -3.98 9.03
N THR A 336 10.53 -3.83 9.47
CA THR A 336 10.24 -2.97 10.62
C THR A 336 10.67 -3.64 11.91
N ARG A 337 11.51 -2.95 12.71
CA ARG A 337 12.14 -3.49 13.93
C ARG A 337 11.47 -2.91 15.17
N THR A 338 11.35 -3.71 16.19
CA THR A 338 10.74 -3.31 17.47
C THR A 338 11.43 -2.09 18.10
N LYS A 339 12.76 -2.03 18.00
CA LYS A 339 13.58 -0.94 18.57
C LYS A 339 13.35 0.44 17.92
N ASP A 340 12.83 0.47 16.67
CA ASP A 340 12.65 1.71 15.91
C ASP A 340 11.30 2.38 16.19
N TYR A 341 10.47 1.80 17.08
CA TYR A 341 9.11 2.25 17.37
C TYR A 341 8.85 2.45 18.86
N SER A 342 7.96 3.40 19.15
CA SER A 342 7.51 3.68 20.52
C SER A 342 6.67 2.55 21.11
N SER A 343 6.36 2.66 22.41
CA SER A 343 5.52 1.69 23.14
C SER A 343 4.20 1.35 22.44
N ASN A 344 3.58 2.34 21.77
CA ASN A 344 2.29 2.16 21.09
C ASN A 344 2.38 1.30 19.82
N ASP A 345 3.54 1.24 19.18
CA ASP A 345 3.71 0.58 17.88
C ASP A 345 4.80 -0.52 17.88
N LYS A 346 5.66 -0.61 18.91
CA LYS A 346 6.73 -1.62 18.97
C LYS A 346 6.22 -3.06 18.76
N ASN A 347 5.04 -3.37 19.29
CA ASN A 347 4.40 -4.68 19.14
C ASN A 347 3.68 -4.85 17.79
N SER A 348 3.64 -3.79 16.96
CA SER A 348 2.99 -3.80 15.64
C SER A 348 4.02 -3.68 14.51
N THR A 349 5.24 -4.12 14.74
CA THR A 349 6.30 -4.23 13.74
C THR A 349 6.27 -5.63 13.11
N MET A 350 6.87 -5.76 11.93
CA MET A 350 7.06 -7.06 11.29
C MET A 350 7.88 -8.01 12.18
N GLU A 351 8.96 -7.51 12.79
CA GLU A 351 9.75 -8.29 13.75
C GLU A 351 8.90 -8.86 14.89
N ALA A 352 8.08 -8.00 15.53
CA ALA A 352 7.21 -8.44 16.62
C ALA A 352 6.10 -9.40 16.16
N PHE A 353 5.61 -9.24 14.92
CA PHE A 353 4.60 -10.13 14.36
C PHE A 353 5.15 -11.55 14.19
N PHE A 354 6.33 -11.69 13.60
CA PHE A 354 6.96 -13.00 13.38
C PHE A 354 7.44 -13.64 14.69
N LYS A 355 8.06 -12.87 15.60
CA LYS A 355 8.55 -13.40 16.89
C LYS A 355 7.43 -13.87 17.81
N ASN A 356 6.27 -13.25 17.75
CA ASN A 356 5.13 -13.57 18.64
C ASN A 356 4.12 -14.53 18.00
N ASN A 357 4.37 -15.06 16.82
CA ASN A 357 3.48 -15.99 16.13
C ASN A 357 4.18 -17.32 15.84
N ASN A 358 4.15 -18.22 16.79
CA ASN A 358 4.73 -19.55 16.67
C ASN A 358 3.90 -20.52 15.81
N SER A 359 2.74 -20.07 15.30
CA SER A 359 1.83 -20.89 14.49
C SER A 359 2.17 -20.85 13.00
N ILE A 360 3.12 -20.03 12.58
CA ILE A 360 3.48 -19.87 11.16
C ILE A 360 4.13 -21.15 10.65
N ASP A 361 3.49 -21.79 9.69
CA ASP A 361 3.98 -22.97 8.99
C ASP A 361 4.35 -22.69 7.52
N GLN A 362 3.86 -21.57 6.96
CA GLN A 362 4.18 -21.15 5.58
C GLN A 362 4.28 -19.63 5.45
N VAL A 363 5.32 -19.16 4.73
CA VAL A 363 5.47 -17.78 4.32
C VAL A 363 5.58 -17.71 2.80
N ILE A 364 4.79 -16.84 2.16
CA ILE A 364 4.86 -16.55 0.74
C ILE A 364 5.39 -15.14 0.58
N VAL A 365 6.57 -14.98 0.01
CA VAL A 365 7.17 -13.68 -0.30
C VAL A 365 6.90 -13.37 -1.76
N CYS A 366 6.07 -12.35 -2.04
CA CYS A 366 5.83 -11.88 -3.39
C CYS A 366 6.76 -10.69 -3.68
N GLU A 367 7.74 -10.93 -4.53
CA GLU A 367 8.78 -9.99 -4.94
C GLU A 367 8.75 -9.77 -6.46
N GLY A 368 7.55 -9.47 -6.99
CA GLY A 368 7.38 -9.18 -8.41
C GLY A 368 8.27 -8.02 -8.86
N ASN A 369 8.98 -8.22 -9.97
CA ASN A 369 9.94 -7.23 -10.48
C ASN A 369 10.98 -6.77 -9.44
N HIS A 370 11.43 -7.70 -8.57
CA HIS A 370 12.42 -7.45 -7.51
C HIS A 370 12.02 -6.32 -6.55
N SER A 371 10.75 -6.28 -6.17
CA SER A 371 10.20 -5.28 -5.26
C SER A 371 10.71 -5.42 -3.82
N ILE A 372 11.20 -6.61 -3.45
CA ILE A 372 11.75 -6.95 -2.13
C ILE A 372 13.18 -7.49 -2.31
N SER A 373 14.12 -7.02 -1.48
CA SER A 373 15.51 -7.49 -1.52
C SER A 373 15.70 -8.85 -0.86
N ASP A 374 16.78 -9.55 -1.23
CA ASP A 374 17.18 -10.81 -0.58
C ASP A 374 17.47 -10.64 0.91
N PHE A 375 17.88 -9.43 1.34
CA PHE A 375 18.02 -9.12 2.77
C PHE A 375 16.71 -9.26 3.53
N VAL A 376 15.59 -8.81 2.99
CA VAL A 376 14.27 -8.96 3.62
C VAL A 376 13.87 -10.43 3.68
N SER A 377 14.07 -11.17 2.60
CA SER A 377 13.77 -12.61 2.55
C SER A 377 14.61 -13.41 3.55
N SER A 378 15.92 -13.10 3.68
CA SER A 378 16.79 -13.72 4.70
C SER A 378 16.41 -13.31 6.12
N SER A 379 15.98 -12.06 6.33
CA SER A 379 15.48 -11.58 7.62
C SER A 379 14.23 -12.32 8.08
N ILE A 380 13.31 -12.63 7.15
CA ILE A 380 12.14 -13.45 7.44
C ILE A 380 12.57 -14.86 7.91
N SER A 381 13.52 -15.47 7.21
CA SER A 381 14.06 -16.79 7.57
C SER A 381 14.75 -16.76 8.94
N ASP A 382 15.50 -15.71 9.25
CA ASP A 382 16.13 -15.53 10.57
C ASP A 382 15.08 -15.36 11.68
N LEU A 383 14.01 -14.59 11.45
CA LEU A 383 12.91 -14.42 12.41
C LEU A 383 12.17 -15.73 12.66
N LEU A 384 11.89 -16.52 11.62
CA LEU A 384 11.25 -17.84 11.74
C LEU A 384 12.13 -18.86 12.48
N ALA A 385 13.46 -18.68 12.40
CA ALA A 385 14.43 -19.50 13.13
C ALA A 385 14.71 -18.98 14.56
N GLY A 386 13.98 -17.96 15.03
CA GLY A 386 14.18 -17.35 16.35
C GLY A 386 15.49 -16.56 16.49
N LYS A 387 16.17 -16.27 15.38
CA LYS A 387 17.43 -15.52 15.37
C LYS A 387 17.21 -14.02 15.47
N ASN A 388 18.23 -13.31 15.92
CA ASN A 388 18.24 -11.86 15.90
C ASN A 388 18.46 -11.34 14.48
N LEU A 389 17.74 -10.27 14.14
CA LEU A 389 17.89 -9.60 12.86
C LEU A 389 19.30 -8.99 12.71
N LYS A 390 19.94 -9.28 11.60
CA LYS A 390 21.18 -8.61 11.20
C LYS A 390 20.92 -7.13 10.91
N THR A 391 21.95 -6.29 11.01
CA THR A 391 21.84 -4.88 10.61
C THR A 391 21.58 -4.81 9.11
N ALA A 392 20.59 -4.03 8.70
CA ALA A 392 20.34 -3.82 7.29
C ALA A 392 21.56 -3.17 6.63
N PRO A 393 22.04 -3.68 5.51
CA PRO A 393 23.08 -3.02 4.73
C PRO A 393 22.60 -1.63 4.32
N LYS A 394 23.51 -0.65 4.22
CA LYS A 394 23.13 0.67 3.73
C LYS A 394 22.46 0.53 2.35
N ALA A 395 21.23 1.01 2.24
CA ALA A 395 20.33 0.80 1.10
C ALA A 395 20.98 1.04 -0.28
N ASP A 396 21.92 1.99 -0.36
CA ASP A 396 22.63 2.34 -1.60
C ASP A 396 23.61 1.26 -2.10
N ALA A 397 24.23 0.49 -1.21
CA ALA A 397 25.22 -0.53 -1.59
C ALA A 397 24.55 -1.80 -2.12
N LEU A 398 23.44 -2.22 -1.50
CA LEU A 398 22.66 -3.39 -1.94
C LEU A 398 21.94 -3.13 -3.26
N TYR A 399 21.26 -2.01 -3.38
CA TYR A 399 20.55 -1.64 -4.61
C TYR A 399 21.50 -1.56 -5.82
N LYS A 400 22.73 -1.05 -5.61
CA LYS A 400 23.77 -1.02 -6.64
C LYS A 400 24.30 -2.42 -6.99
N LYS A 401 24.47 -3.30 -6.00
CA LYS A 401 24.98 -4.67 -6.20
C LYS A 401 23.93 -5.54 -6.89
N GLU A 402 22.70 -5.58 -6.40
CA GLU A 402 21.59 -6.35 -7.00
C GLU A 402 21.28 -5.90 -8.42
N LYS A 403 21.32 -4.57 -8.68
CA LYS A 403 21.11 -4.02 -10.02
C LYS A 403 22.28 -4.32 -10.96
N ALA A 404 23.50 -4.46 -10.45
CA ALA A 404 24.68 -4.87 -11.23
C ALA A 404 24.65 -6.37 -11.56
N GLU A 405 24.22 -7.22 -10.61
CA GLU A 405 24.07 -8.66 -10.80
C GLU A 405 22.91 -8.99 -11.76
N LEU A 406 21.79 -8.26 -11.64
CA LEU A 406 20.67 -8.36 -12.59
C LEU A 406 21.10 -8.00 -14.02
N ARG A 407 21.91 -6.95 -14.17
CA ARG A 407 22.47 -6.57 -15.49
C ARG A 407 23.35 -7.68 -16.06
N LYS A 408 24.14 -8.37 -15.22
CA LYS A 408 24.97 -9.52 -15.65
C LYS A 408 24.10 -10.72 -16.07
N SER A 409 23.12 -11.10 -15.28
CA SER A 409 22.23 -12.24 -15.57
C SER A 409 21.32 -12.00 -16.78
N THR A 410 20.88 -10.75 -17.00
CA THR A 410 20.09 -10.36 -18.19
C THR A 410 20.98 -10.38 -19.45
N THR A 411 22.25 -10.03 -19.31
CA THR A 411 23.21 -10.03 -20.42
C THR A 411 23.58 -11.46 -20.85
N GLU A 412 23.59 -12.43 -19.94
CA GLU A 412 23.86 -13.84 -20.27
C GLU A 412 22.65 -14.57 -20.86
N LYS A 413 21.42 -14.24 -20.42
CA LYS A 413 20.18 -14.78 -20.98
C LYS A 413 19.80 -14.19 -22.33
N SER A 414 20.18 -12.94 -22.62
CA SER A 414 19.87 -12.27 -23.89
C SER A 414 20.80 -12.66 -25.06
N LYS A 415 21.87 -13.42 -24.80
CA LYS A 415 22.73 -13.95 -25.89
C LYS A 415 22.09 -15.08 -26.70
N LYS A 416 20.90 -15.54 -26.36
CA LYS A 416 20.28 -16.70 -27.02
C LYS A 416 18.98 -16.43 -27.79
N VAL A 417 18.35 -15.24 -27.72
CA VAL A 417 17.17 -14.90 -28.56
C VAL A 417 17.00 -13.38 -28.67
N GLU A 418 16.90 -12.89 -29.91
CA GLU A 418 16.36 -11.62 -30.41
C GLU A 418 17.31 -10.44 -30.61
N LYS A 419 17.04 -9.79 -31.76
CA LYS A 419 17.72 -8.59 -32.27
C LYS A 419 17.76 -7.45 -31.23
N PRO A 420 18.82 -6.64 -31.18
CA PRO A 420 19.03 -5.66 -30.13
C PRO A 420 17.99 -4.54 -30.18
N VAL A 421 17.23 -4.36 -29.10
CA VAL A 421 16.58 -3.08 -28.82
C VAL A 421 17.71 -2.10 -28.48
N ASP A 422 17.85 -1.07 -29.28
CA ASP A 422 18.89 -0.02 -29.15
C ASP A 422 19.02 0.46 -27.70
N SER A 423 20.17 0.27 -27.10
CA SER A 423 20.48 0.83 -25.78
C SER A 423 20.33 2.35 -25.79
N LEU A 424 20.05 2.98 -24.63
CA LEU A 424 19.98 4.44 -24.53
C LEU A 424 21.21 5.10 -25.20
N GLN A 425 22.40 4.56 -24.98
CA GLN A 425 23.63 5.05 -25.62
C GLN A 425 23.59 4.94 -27.15
N ALA A 426 23.06 3.85 -27.69
CA ALA A 426 22.90 3.68 -29.12
C ALA A 426 21.83 4.64 -29.71
N GLN A 427 20.76 4.92 -28.96
CA GLN A 427 19.77 5.93 -29.36
C GLN A 427 20.36 7.34 -29.30
N LEU A 428 21.15 7.66 -28.27
CA LEU A 428 21.80 8.97 -28.15
C LEU A 428 22.95 9.15 -29.16
N ALA A 429 23.62 8.07 -29.56
CA ALA A 429 24.62 8.11 -30.64
C ALA A 429 24.01 8.46 -32.03
N LYS A 430 22.70 8.21 -32.22
CA LYS A 430 21.95 8.57 -33.43
C LYS A 430 21.38 10.00 -33.39
N ALA A 431 21.67 10.77 -32.34
CA ALA A 431 21.15 12.13 -32.21
C ALA A 431 21.67 13.03 -33.35
N LYS A 432 20.78 13.74 -34.02
CA LYS A 432 21.09 14.67 -35.12
C LYS A 432 21.90 15.89 -34.65
N ARG A 433 21.67 16.30 -33.41
CA ARG A 433 22.36 17.43 -32.75
C ARG A 433 22.43 17.18 -31.26
N VAL A 434 23.56 17.60 -30.66
CA VAL A 434 23.75 17.61 -29.20
C VAL A 434 24.32 18.96 -28.82
N PHE A 435 23.68 19.65 -27.87
CA PHE A 435 24.17 20.95 -27.37
C PHE A 435 23.69 21.19 -25.95
N THR A 436 24.28 22.17 -25.29
CA THR A 436 23.91 22.57 -23.94
C THR A 436 22.82 23.61 -23.95
N VAL A 437 21.81 23.44 -23.10
CA VAL A 437 20.71 24.40 -22.91
C VAL A 437 20.59 24.77 -21.44
N ARG A 438 20.12 25.97 -21.15
CA ARG A 438 19.71 26.40 -19.83
C ARG A 438 18.29 25.87 -19.60
N SER A 439 18.11 25.00 -18.63
CA SER A 439 16.83 24.37 -18.30
C SER A 439 16.27 24.93 -17.01
N THR A 440 14.99 25.26 -17.04
CA THR A 440 14.10 25.51 -15.89
C THR A 440 13.04 24.40 -15.84
N ALA A 441 12.14 24.46 -14.86
CA ALA A 441 11.05 23.52 -14.76
C ALA A 441 9.76 24.19 -14.30
N TYR A 442 8.62 23.69 -14.81
CA TYR A 442 7.28 24.11 -14.42
C TYR A 442 6.36 22.91 -14.23
N THR A 443 5.15 23.16 -13.77
CA THR A 443 4.13 22.13 -13.58
C THR A 443 2.82 22.51 -14.29
N SER A 444 1.85 21.62 -14.27
CA SER A 444 0.48 21.94 -14.70
C SER A 444 -0.30 22.80 -13.69
N ASP A 445 0.34 23.28 -12.60
CA ASP A 445 -0.29 24.21 -11.64
C ASP A 445 -0.47 25.58 -12.31
N PRO A 446 -1.69 26.13 -12.36
CA PRO A 446 -1.97 27.43 -13.00
C PRO A 446 -1.09 28.59 -12.51
N ARG A 447 -0.57 28.50 -11.28
CA ARG A 447 0.32 29.51 -10.69
C ARG A 447 1.74 29.48 -11.25
N GLU A 448 2.14 28.42 -11.93
CA GLU A 448 3.48 28.26 -12.53
C GLU A 448 3.47 28.34 -14.06
N ASN A 449 2.30 28.17 -14.69
CA ASN A 449 2.17 28.12 -16.14
C ASN A 449 1.26 29.22 -16.73
N GLY A 450 0.94 30.26 -15.95
CA GLY A 450 0.10 31.37 -16.41
C GLY A 450 -1.37 30.98 -16.60
N GLY A 451 -1.85 29.91 -16.01
CA GLY A 451 -3.25 29.47 -16.09
C GLY A 451 -3.59 28.60 -17.30
N TRP A 452 -2.61 28.25 -18.12
CA TRP A 452 -2.83 27.38 -19.28
C TRP A 452 -2.94 25.92 -18.90
N ASN A 453 -3.90 25.21 -19.51
CA ASN A 453 -4.11 23.77 -19.31
C ASN A 453 -3.54 22.92 -20.45
N VAL A 454 -3.13 23.55 -21.54
CA VAL A 454 -2.63 22.88 -22.74
C VAL A 454 -1.33 23.54 -23.21
N THR A 455 -0.52 22.78 -23.93
CA THR A 455 0.72 23.24 -24.57
C THR A 455 0.43 24.04 -25.82
N ALA A 456 1.46 24.66 -26.41
CA ALA A 456 1.36 25.41 -27.65
C ALA A 456 0.81 24.61 -28.84
N ILE A 457 0.90 23.30 -28.84
CA ILE A 457 0.31 22.42 -29.87
C ILE A 457 -1.02 21.80 -29.45
N GLY A 458 -1.66 22.28 -28.36
CA GLY A 458 -2.98 21.84 -27.91
C GLY A 458 -2.98 20.52 -27.11
N THR A 459 -1.85 19.97 -26.73
CA THR A 459 -1.78 18.78 -25.91
C THR A 459 -1.80 19.14 -24.42
N LYS A 460 -2.18 18.19 -23.56
CA LYS A 460 -2.17 18.40 -22.10
C LYS A 460 -0.75 18.56 -21.56
N ILE A 461 -0.53 19.54 -20.68
CA ILE A 461 0.72 19.72 -19.95
C ILE A 461 0.95 18.48 -19.06
N ARG A 462 2.07 17.78 -19.26
CA ARG A 462 2.43 16.53 -18.59
C ARG A 462 3.94 16.31 -18.58
N ARG A 463 4.43 15.47 -17.70
CA ARG A 463 5.83 15.01 -17.75
C ARG A 463 6.14 14.38 -19.12
N GLY A 464 7.36 14.65 -19.64
CA GLY A 464 7.76 14.26 -20.99
C GLY A 464 7.44 15.32 -22.05
N VAL A 465 6.95 16.50 -21.65
CA VAL A 465 6.81 17.69 -22.49
C VAL A 465 7.87 18.70 -22.10
N ILE A 466 8.39 19.43 -23.06
CA ILE A 466 9.25 20.59 -22.85
C ILE A 466 8.76 21.81 -23.65
N ALA A 467 8.90 22.98 -23.04
CA ALA A 467 8.79 24.26 -23.75
C ALA A 467 10.15 24.62 -24.34
N VAL A 468 10.13 25.15 -25.57
CA VAL A 468 11.32 25.47 -26.37
C VAL A 468 11.15 26.78 -27.14
N ASP A 469 12.24 27.29 -27.70
CA ASP A 469 12.19 28.23 -28.80
C ASP A 469 12.08 27.46 -30.12
N PRO A 470 10.95 27.54 -30.87
CA PRO A 470 10.75 26.75 -32.08
C PRO A 470 11.76 27.03 -33.21
N ARG A 471 12.47 28.15 -33.13
CA ARG A 471 13.56 28.50 -34.07
C ARG A 471 14.82 27.69 -33.81
N VAL A 472 14.99 27.14 -32.60
CA VAL A 472 16.15 26.36 -32.18
C VAL A 472 15.81 24.87 -32.15
N ILE A 473 14.65 24.53 -31.60
CA ILE A 473 14.11 23.14 -31.52
C ILE A 473 12.67 23.22 -32.04
N PRO A 474 12.40 22.76 -33.26
CA PRO A 474 11.04 22.77 -33.84
C PRO A 474 10.05 22.00 -32.93
N LEU A 475 8.81 22.50 -32.87
CA LEU A 475 7.74 21.77 -32.16
C LEU A 475 7.55 20.38 -32.73
N ARG A 476 7.14 19.41 -31.88
CA ARG A 476 7.01 17.99 -32.12
C ARG A 476 8.35 17.23 -32.27
N THR A 477 9.48 17.91 -32.08
CA THR A 477 10.81 17.27 -32.05
C THR A 477 10.93 16.37 -30.84
N ARG A 478 11.33 15.12 -31.06
CA ARG A 478 11.71 14.21 -29.99
C ARG A 478 13.12 14.51 -29.51
N VAL A 479 13.30 14.59 -28.18
CA VAL A 479 14.58 14.90 -27.57
C VAL A 479 14.84 14.01 -26.37
N TYR A 480 16.10 13.93 -25.99
CA TYR A 480 16.50 13.45 -24.68
C TYR A 480 17.20 14.57 -23.94
N VAL A 481 16.75 14.86 -22.72
CA VAL A 481 17.33 15.89 -21.85
C VAL A 481 18.05 15.19 -20.69
N GLU A 482 19.33 15.50 -20.52
CA GLU A 482 20.17 14.92 -19.49
C GLU A 482 19.59 15.17 -18.08
N GLY A 483 19.45 14.11 -17.29
CA GLY A 483 18.85 14.16 -15.95
C GLY A 483 17.31 14.22 -15.93
N TYR A 484 16.65 14.49 -17.05
CA TYR A 484 15.18 14.50 -17.16
C TYR A 484 14.62 13.28 -17.89
N GLY A 485 15.24 12.89 -19.01
CA GLY A 485 14.83 11.77 -19.84
C GLY A 485 14.29 12.17 -21.21
N PHE A 486 13.59 11.23 -21.87
CA PHE A 486 12.95 11.47 -23.17
C PHE A 486 11.78 12.46 -23.03
N ALA A 487 11.69 13.37 -23.99
CA ALA A 487 10.65 14.38 -24.05
C ALA A 487 10.30 14.74 -25.51
N THR A 488 9.20 15.46 -25.67
CA THR A 488 8.80 16.06 -26.93
C THR A 488 8.65 17.56 -26.75
N ALA A 489 9.14 18.33 -27.71
CA ALA A 489 8.96 19.78 -27.77
C ALA A 489 7.50 20.08 -28.17
N GLU A 490 6.64 20.32 -27.20
CA GLU A 490 5.20 20.52 -27.44
C GLU A 490 4.74 21.92 -26.99
N ASP A 491 5.62 22.67 -26.31
CA ASP A 491 5.23 23.93 -25.71
C ASP A 491 6.20 25.07 -26.06
N THR A 492 5.75 26.28 -25.81
CA THR A 492 6.55 27.51 -25.96
C THR A 492 6.31 28.41 -24.77
N GLY A 493 7.27 29.28 -24.46
CA GLY A 493 7.12 30.28 -23.40
C GLY A 493 7.68 31.64 -23.82
N GLY A 494 7.07 32.71 -23.37
CA GLY A 494 7.55 34.06 -23.65
C GLY A 494 9.01 34.28 -23.23
N ALA A 495 9.44 33.67 -22.13
CA ALA A 495 10.80 33.72 -21.59
C ALA A 495 11.73 32.59 -22.12
N ILE A 496 11.21 31.62 -22.90
CA ILE A 496 11.96 30.51 -23.45
C ILE A 496 12.43 30.87 -24.85
N LYS A 497 13.62 31.49 -24.93
CA LYS A 497 14.22 31.97 -26.17
C LYS A 497 15.66 31.43 -26.32
N GLY A 498 16.05 31.14 -27.56
CA GLY A 498 17.36 30.60 -27.87
C GLY A 498 17.61 29.24 -27.24
N ASN A 499 18.79 29.02 -26.68
CA ASN A 499 19.19 27.77 -26.02
C ASN A 499 18.62 27.67 -24.58
N LYS A 500 17.33 27.96 -24.42
CA LYS A 500 16.57 27.73 -23.16
C LYS A 500 15.49 26.70 -23.38
N ILE A 501 15.25 25.89 -22.36
CA ILE A 501 14.10 24.96 -22.31
C ILE A 501 13.44 25.04 -20.95
N ASP A 502 12.19 24.66 -20.89
CA ASP A 502 11.47 24.47 -19.64
C ASP A 502 10.83 23.08 -19.61
N VAL A 503 11.19 22.27 -18.62
CA VAL A 503 10.74 20.88 -18.52
C VAL A 503 9.52 20.75 -17.62
N VAL A 504 8.55 19.93 -17.99
CA VAL A 504 7.35 19.72 -17.17
C VAL A 504 7.62 18.70 -16.06
N MET A 505 7.37 19.08 -14.82
CA MET A 505 7.44 18.21 -13.64
C MET A 505 6.04 17.85 -13.13
N ASP A 506 5.93 16.71 -12.43
CA ASP A 506 4.65 16.24 -11.88
C ASP A 506 4.21 17.06 -10.65
N THR A 507 5.16 17.64 -9.91
CA THR A 507 4.89 18.39 -8.69
C THR A 507 5.76 19.65 -8.57
N ARG A 508 5.26 20.67 -7.85
CA ARG A 508 6.02 21.89 -7.54
C ARG A 508 7.31 21.64 -6.75
N ALA A 509 7.32 20.60 -5.93
CA ALA A 509 8.53 20.20 -5.21
C ALA A 509 9.61 19.71 -6.18
N GLN A 510 9.23 18.91 -7.19
CA GLN A 510 10.15 18.46 -8.24
C GLN A 510 10.63 19.62 -9.12
N SER A 511 9.74 20.57 -9.47
CA SER A 511 10.09 21.78 -10.21
C SER A 511 11.12 22.61 -9.44
N ARG A 512 10.90 22.86 -8.15
CA ARG A 512 11.87 23.55 -7.28
C ARG A 512 13.20 22.82 -7.14
N ASN A 513 13.19 21.49 -6.99
CA ASN A 513 14.41 20.69 -6.91
C ASN A 513 15.19 20.66 -8.22
N TRP A 514 14.49 20.74 -9.36
CA TRP A 514 15.15 20.89 -10.66
C TRP A 514 15.88 22.23 -10.74
N GLY A 515 15.23 23.29 -10.33
CA GLY A 515 15.79 24.65 -10.31
C GLY A 515 16.22 25.12 -11.69
N VAL A 516 17.27 25.92 -11.72
CA VAL A 516 17.90 26.39 -12.97
C VAL A 516 19.23 25.69 -13.14
N ARG A 517 19.44 25.02 -14.28
CA ARG A 517 20.67 24.27 -14.56
C ARG A 517 21.00 24.20 -16.05
N ASN A 518 22.28 23.99 -16.37
CA ASN A 518 22.69 23.67 -17.73
C ASN A 518 22.71 22.16 -17.91
N VAL A 519 22.08 21.67 -18.97
CA VAL A 519 21.98 20.25 -19.31
C VAL A 519 22.24 20.02 -20.78
N LYS A 520 22.72 18.84 -21.13
CA LYS A 520 22.83 18.45 -22.54
C LYS A 520 21.46 18.01 -23.05
N ILE A 521 21.12 18.46 -24.25
CA ILE A 521 19.93 18.03 -24.97
C ILE A 521 20.36 17.35 -26.29
N TYR A 522 19.74 16.22 -26.58
CA TYR A 522 19.98 15.38 -27.75
C TYR A 522 18.74 15.45 -28.64
N ILE A 523 18.87 15.91 -29.86
CA ILE A 523 17.78 15.95 -30.85
C ILE A 523 17.75 14.60 -31.59
N LEU A 524 16.65 13.89 -31.49
CA LEU A 524 16.50 12.52 -31.98
C LEU A 524 15.86 12.44 -33.36
#